data_f31abd0a204286073e2386785b9b42a6
#
_entry.id   f31abd0a204286073e2386785b9b42a6
#
_cell.length_a   1.000
_cell.length_b   1.000
_cell.length_c   1.000
_cell.angle_alpha   90.00
_cell.angle_beta   90.00
_cell.angle_gamma   90.00
#
_symmetry.space_group_name_H-M   'P 1'
#
loop_
_entity.id
_entity.type
_entity.pdbx_description
1 polymer ?
#
loop_
_entity_poly.entity_id
_entity_poly.type
_entity_poly.pdbx_seq_one_letter_code
_entity_poly.pdbx_strand_id
1 'polypeptide(L)'
;AVTLTCRRRMDKYELIGTYMPQGDGRLVWVDGPALIAWRTGAVLVINEMTSAPADVWVACNDLLEGDAIVVDRTGEVVPRHPNTRVIFTDNRPLGDGGETDQYLGRNAQDASVLDRCWHIACNFPKTDEQIELIWKKVSHLATGLDTGRARNIVRQVVRFAEEVRENNTRAYDNVSISNRGILRFVSMLFAFAKAPKKPENPVQLALGLTIANGLSAAAATGLQNALTYDHAAILSLVMKA
;
A
#
# COMPACT_ATOMS: atom_id res chain seq x y z
N ALA A 1 17.42 -4.49 4.00
CA ALA A 1 16.48 -5.01 3.01
C ALA A 1 16.75 -4.38 1.65
N VAL A 2 16.56 -5.14 0.60
CA VAL A 2 16.55 -4.69 -0.79
C VAL A 2 15.10 -4.67 -1.23
N THR A 3 14.64 -3.55 -1.81
CA THR A 3 13.23 -3.39 -2.17
C THR A 3 13.08 -3.14 -3.67
N LEU A 4 12.11 -3.81 -4.29
CA LEU A 4 11.70 -3.63 -5.68
C LEU A 4 10.18 -3.45 -5.74
N THR A 5 9.68 -2.58 -6.62
CA THR A 5 8.25 -2.47 -6.92
C THR A 5 8.00 -2.93 -8.34
N CYS A 6 7.11 -3.91 -8.50
CA CYS A 6 6.78 -4.50 -9.79
C CYS A 6 6.00 -3.54 -10.69
N ARG A 7 6.09 -3.77 -11.99
CA ARG A 7 5.42 -3.01 -13.04
C ARG A 7 5.08 -3.90 -14.25
N ARG A 8 4.11 -3.48 -15.05
CA ARG A 8 3.53 -4.24 -16.18
C ARG A 8 4.51 -4.75 -17.23
N ARG A 9 5.63 -4.07 -17.43
CA ARG A 9 6.63 -4.41 -18.46
C ARG A 9 7.94 -4.88 -17.86
N MET A 10 7.86 -5.35 -16.62
CA MET A 10 9.03 -5.90 -15.93
C MET A 10 9.44 -7.23 -16.56
N ASP A 11 10.74 -7.48 -16.63
CA ASP A 11 11.32 -8.76 -17.01
C ASP A 11 12.25 -9.31 -15.91
N LYS A 12 12.70 -10.56 -16.08
CA LYS A 12 13.58 -11.22 -15.11
C LYS A 12 14.93 -10.51 -14.92
N TYR A 13 15.41 -9.78 -15.93
CA TYR A 13 16.71 -9.11 -15.86
C TYR A 13 16.70 -7.88 -14.96
N GLU A 14 15.53 -7.30 -14.73
CA GLU A 14 15.38 -6.26 -13.71
C GLU A 14 15.54 -6.81 -12.28
N LEU A 15 15.29 -8.10 -12.08
CA LEU A 15 15.52 -8.80 -10.80
C LEU A 15 16.96 -9.28 -10.67
N ILE A 16 17.48 -9.91 -11.75
CA ILE A 16 18.76 -10.62 -11.72
C ILE A 16 19.92 -9.66 -11.98
N GLY A 17 19.79 -8.81 -13.00
CA GLY A 17 20.82 -7.85 -13.39
C GLY A 17 20.94 -7.70 -14.89
N THR A 18 21.69 -6.71 -15.31
CA THR A 18 21.88 -6.39 -16.72
C THR A 18 23.24 -5.74 -16.98
N TYR A 19 23.65 -5.76 -18.24
CA TYR A 19 24.82 -5.01 -18.69
C TYR A 19 24.49 -3.53 -18.86
N MET A 20 25.26 -2.67 -18.21
CA MET A 20 25.12 -1.22 -18.29
C MET A 20 26.35 -0.61 -19.00
N PRO A 21 26.14 0.33 -19.94
CA PRO A 21 27.27 1.04 -20.58
C PRO A 21 27.94 1.97 -19.56
N GLN A 22 29.27 1.92 -19.55
CA GLN A 22 30.10 2.87 -18.81
C GLN A 22 30.44 4.06 -19.73
N GLY A 23 30.89 5.16 -19.13
CA GLY A 23 31.27 6.36 -19.89
C GLY A 23 32.42 6.18 -20.90
N ASP A 24 33.18 5.09 -20.81
CA ASP A 24 34.22 4.68 -21.75
C ASP A 24 33.75 3.72 -22.87
N GLY A 25 32.42 3.48 -22.94
CA GLY A 25 31.78 2.59 -23.90
C GLY A 25 31.84 1.10 -23.57
N ARG A 26 32.44 0.71 -22.46
CA ARG A 26 32.42 -0.68 -21.99
C ARG A 26 31.07 -1.04 -21.37
N LEU A 27 30.67 -2.29 -21.57
CA LEU A 27 29.51 -2.86 -20.89
C LEU A 27 29.96 -3.56 -19.59
N VAL A 28 29.41 -3.15 -18.46
CA VAL A 28 29.69 -3.78 -17.16
C VAL A 28 28.42 -4.41 -16.65
N TRP A 29 28.54 -5.63 -16.13
CA TRP A 29 27.44 -6.28 -15.45
C TRP A 29 27.11 -5.55 -14.15
N VAL A 30 25.82 -5.30 -13.92
CA VAL A 30 25.29 -4.72 -12.70
C VAL A 30 24.26 -5.68 -12.13
N ASP A 31 24.51 -6.15 -10.90
CA ASP A 31 23.59 -7.03 -10.19
C ASP A 31 22.25 -6.34 -9.95
N GLY A 32 21.17 -7.06 -10.23
CA GLY A 32 19.83 -6.66 -9.85
C GLY A 32 19.52 -6.94 -8.36
N PRO A 33 18.36 -6.48 -7.88
CA PRO A 33 18.00 -6.58 -6.47
C PRO A 33 17.99 -8.03 -5.94
N ALA A 34 17.65 -9.02 -6.76
CA ALA A 34 17.67 -10.42 -6.36
C ALA A 34 19.09 -10.90 -6.12
N LEU A 35 20.04 -10.68 -7.06
CA LEU A 35 21.44 -11.06 -6.87
C LEU A 35 22.09 -10.32 -5.71
N ILE A 36 21.80 -9.03 -5.53
CA ILE A 36 22.29 -8.27 -4.36
C ILE A 36 21.84 -8.95 -3.07
N ALA A 37 20.55 -9.31 -2.96
CA ALA A 37 20.04 -9.99 -1.79
C ALA A 37 20.68 -11.38 -1.60
N TRP A 38 20.86 -12.14 -2.68
CA TRP A 38 21.49 -13.47 -2.67
C TRP A 38 22.92 -13.42 -2.15
N ARG A 39 23.73 -12.47 -2.62
CA ARG A 39 25.14 -12.33 -2.22
C ARG A 39 25.30 -11.79 -0.79
N THR A 40 24.40 -10.90 -0.37
CA THR A 40 24.56 -10.17 0.92
C THR A 40 23.76 -10.76 2.07
N GLY A 41 22.88 -11.72 1.83
CA GLY A 41 21.97 -12.24 2.85
C GLY A 41 20.87 -11.26 3.26
N ALA A 42 20.55 -10.29 2.42
CA ALA A 42 19.52 -9.33 2.67
C ALA A 42 18.10 -9.92 2.48
N VAL A 43 17.12 -9.31 3.13
CA VAL A 43 15.70 -9.56 2.81
C VAL A 43 15.36 -8.83 1.51
N LEU A 44 14.90 -9.57 0.52
CA LEU A 44 14.36 -9.03 -0.73
C LEU A 44 12.86 -8.81 -0.55
N VAL A 45 12.41 -7.56 -0.66
CA VAL A 45 10.99 -7.19 -0.60
C VAL A 45 10.52 -6.79 -1.99
N ILE A 46 9.59 -7.55 -2.54
CA ILE A 46 9.01 -7.35 -3.87
C ILE A 46 7.58 -6.87 -3.69
N ASN A 47 7.35 -5.58 -3.95
CA ASN A 47 6.04 -4.96 -3.81
C ASN A 47 5.22 -5.09 -5.10
N GLU A 48 3.91 -5.21 -4.94
CA GLU A 48 2.94 -5.21 -6.04
C GLU A 48 3.19 -6.39 -7.02
N MET A 49 3.38 -7.60 -6.49
CA MET A 49 3.76 -8.79 -7.25
C MET A 49 2.88 -9.01 -8.48
N THR A 50 1.56 -8.86 -8.35
CA THR A 50 0.61 -9.07 -9.44
C THR A 50 0.66 -8.00 -10.54
N SER A 51 1.42 -6.92 -10.35
CA SER A 51 1.68 -5.94 -11.41
C SER A 51 2.67 -6.46 -12.46
N ALA A 52 3.55 -7.39 -12.10
CA ALA A 52 4.45 -8.04 -13.05
C ALA A 52 3.70 -9.14 -13.84
N PRO A 53 4.12 -9.42 -15.09
CA PRO A 53 3.65 -10.59 -15.83
C PRO A 53 3.95 -11.89 -15.07
N ALA A 54 3.05 -12.88 -15.16
CA ALA A 54 3.21 -14.15 -14.45
C ALA A 54 4.46 -14.95 -14.88
N ASP A 55 4.82 -14.85 -16.15
CA ASP A 55 5.99 -15.51 -16.74
C ASP A 55 7.32 -15.03 -16.15
N VAL A 56 7.38 -13.82 -15.61
CA VAL A 56 8.56 -13.32 -14.89
C VAL A 56 8.87 -14.19 -13.68
N TRP A 57 7.85 -14.56 -12.92
CA TRP A 57 8.02 -15.38 -11.71
C TRP A 57 8.29 -16.83 -12.03
N VAL A 58 7.65 -17.37 -13.08
CA VAL A 58 7.95 -18.72 -13.59
C VAL A 58 9.40 -18.80 -14.06
N ALA A 59 9.89 -17.76 -14.73
CA ALA A 59 11.28 -17.70 -15.16
C ALA A 59 12.29 -17.49 -14.02
N CYS A 60 11.83 -17.18 -12.83
CA CYS A 60 12.62 -16.94 -11.61
C CYS A 60 12.34 -17.97 -10.51
N ASN A 61 11.97 -19.22 -10.86
CA ASN A 61 11.70 -20.27 -9.87
C ASN A 61 12.86 -20.48 -8.89
N ASP A 62 14.10 -20.36 -9.34
CA ASP A 62 15.29 -20.43 -8.48
C ASP A 62 15.27 -19.39 -7.36
N LEU A 63 14.65 -18.24 -7.59
CA LEU A 63 14.47 -17.20 -6.58
C LEU A 63 13.53 -17.65 -5.44
N LEU A 64 12.58 -18.52 -5.74
CA LEU A 64 11.56 -18.97 -4.79
C LEU A 64 12.04 -20.16 -3.96
N GLU A 65 12.58 -21.17 -4.61
CA GLU A 65 12.95 -22.46 -3.99
C GLU A 65 14.42 -22.84 -4.17
N GLY A 66 15.16 -22.19 -5.08
CA GLY A 66 16.51 -22.59 -5.45
C GLY A 66 17.56 -22.34 -4.37
N ASP A 67 18.60 -23.15 -4.40
CA ASP A 67 19.81 -22.96 -3.60
C ASP A 67 20.83 -22.04 -4.29
N ALA A 68 20.65 -21.78 -5.57
CA ALA A 68 21.49 -20.90 -6.35
C ALA A 68 20.70 -20.29 -7.53
N ILE A 69 21.09 -19.10 -7.94
CA ILE A 69 20.63 -18.45 -9.18
C ILE A 69 21.71 -18.63 -10.25
N VAL A 70 21.32 -19.15 -11.40
CA VAL A 70 22.19 -19.19 -12.58
C VAL A 70 21.93 -17.91 -13.38
N VAL A 71 22.97 -17.10 -13.52
CA VAL A 71 22.91 -15.86 -14.31
C VAL A 71 23.12 -16.18 -15.79
N ASP A 72 22.05 -16.33 -16.55
CA ASP A 72 22.10 -16.78 -17.97
C ASP A 72 23.09 -15.99 -18.84
N ARG A 73 23.26 -14.70 -18.57
CA ARG A 73 24.11 -13.80 -19.40
C ARG A 73 25.57 -13.85 -19.07
N THR A 74 25.94 -14.27 -17.89
CA THR A 74 27.34 -14.36 -17.43
C THR A 74 27.82 -15.79 -17.26
N GLY A 75 26.89 -16.75 -17.13
CA GLY A 75 27.14 -18.14 -16.76
C GLY A 75 27.52 -18.32 -15.30
N GLU A 76 27.47 -17.26 -14.50
CA GLU A 76 27.80 -17.33 -13.08
C GLU A 76 26.71 -18.06 -12.29
N VAL A 77 27.11 -18.92 -11.37
CA VAL A 77 26.22 -19.56 -10.40
C VAL A 77 26.37 -18.87 -9.05
N VAL A 78 25.33 -18.19 -8.60
CA VAL A 78 25.32 -17.43 -7.34
C VAL A 78 24.58 -18.22 -6.27
N PRO A 79 25.27 -18.80 -5.29
CA PRO A 79 24.64 -19.57 -4.22
C PRO A 79 23.81 -18.64 -3.31
N ARG A 80 22.72 -19.20 -2.78
CA ARG A 80 21.85 -18.50 -1.84
C ARG A 80 22.55 -18.29 -0.50
N HIS A 81 22.68 -17.04 -0.09
CA HIS A 81 23.15 -16.77 1.26
C HIS A 81 22.09 -17.27 2.30
N PRO A 82 22.48 -17.94 3.41
CA PRO A 82 21.55 -18.58 4.34
C PRO A 82 20.56 -17.62 5.01
N ASN A 83 20.91 -16.35 5.11
CA ASN A 83 20.04 -15.32 5.69
C ASN A 83 19.07 -14.69 4.68
N THR A 84 19.20 -14.97 3.39
CA THR A 84 18.31 -14.39 2.37
C THR A 84 16.88 -14.88 2.57
N ARG A 85 15.95 -13.93 2.55
CA ARG A 85 14.50 -14.18 2.55
C ARG A 85 13.86 -13.35 1.45
N VAL A 86 12.85 -13.91 0.80
CA VAL A 86 12.05 -13.22 -0.21
C VAL A 86 10.65 -13.00 0.33
N ILE A 87 10.16 -11.77 0.25
CA ILE A 87 8.84 -11.37 0.70
C ILE A 87 8.14 -10.67 -0.47
N PHE A 88 7.01 -11.21 -0.88
CA PHE A 88 6.11 -10.56 -1.81
C PHE A 88 5.03 -9.80 -1.04
N THR A 89 4.65 -8.62 -1.54
CA THR A 89 3.47 -7.90 -1.05
C THR A 89 2.53 -7.63 -2.20
N ASP A 90 1.23 -7.76 -1.93
CA ASP A 90 0.18 -7.40 -2.88
C ASP A 90 -1.08 -6.95 -2.15
N ASN A 91 -1.92 -6.20 -2.85
CA ASN A 91 -3.19 -5.71 -2.33
C ASN A 91 -4.38 -6.61 -2.70
N ARG A 92 -4.12 -7.74 -3.34
CA ARG A 92 -5.13 -8.64 -3.88
C ARG A 92 -4.96 -10.04 -3.32
N PRO A 93 -6.07 -10.79 -3.08
CA PRO A 93 -6.00 -12.23 -2.92
C PRO A 93 -5.40 -12.85 -4.19
N LEU A 94 -4.36 -13.66 -4.04
CA LEU A 94 -3.53 -14.13 -5.17
C LEU A 94 -4.25 -15.15 -6.09
N GLY A 95 -5.40 -15.70 -5.67
CA GLY A 95 -6.15 -16.72 -6.40
C GLY A 95 -7.36 -16.22 -7.22
N ASP A 96 -7.77 -14.96 -7.05
CA ASP A 96 -8.97 -14.45 -7.71
C ASP A 96 -8.65 -13.74 -9.03
N GLY A 97 -8.92 -14.41 -10.15
CA GLY A 97 -9.08 -13.79 -11.47
C GLY A 97 -10.39 -13.04 -11.64
N GLY A 98 -11.04 -12.61 -10.55
CA GLY A 98 -12.41 -12.11 -10.54
C GLY A 98 -12.61 -10.76 -11.23
N GLU A 99 -13.72 -10.65 -11.94
CA GLU A 99 -14.18 -9.48 -12.71
C GLU A 99 -14.47 -8.21 -11.86
N THR A 100 -14.38 -8.27 -10.55
CA THR A 100 -14.69 -7.16 -9.64
C THR A 100 -13.47 -6.33 -9.23
N ASP A 101 -12.49 -6.24 -10.09
CA ASP A 101 -11.18 -5.72 -9.73
C ASP A 101 -11.13 -4.19 -9.70
N GLN A 102 -11.11 -3.60 -8.52
CA GLN A 102 -10.82 -2.18 -8.32
C GLN A 102 -9.37 -1.83 -8.74
N TYR A 103 -8.52 -2.83 -8.93
CA TYR A 103 -7.11 -2.68 -9.30
C TYR A 103 -6.87 -3.08 -10.75
N LEU A 104 -7.18 -2.18 -11.67
CA LEU A 104 -6.91 -2.36 -13.09
C LEU A 104 -5.42 -2.65 -13.34
N GLY A 105 -5.17 -3.71 -14.11
CA GLY A 105 -3.81 -4.03 -14.55
C GLY A 105 -3.03 -4.99 -13.68
N ARG A 106 -3.69 -5.76 -12.88
CA ARG A 106 -3.14 -6.90 -12.16
C ARG A 106 -3.19 -8.15 -13.02
N ASN A 107 -2.15 -8.97 -12.94
CA ASN A 107 -2.07 -10.25 -13.64
C ASN A 107 -2.44 -11.39 -12.69
N ALA A 108 -3.22 -12.35 -13.18
CA ALA A 108 -3.34 -13.62 -12.47
C ALA A 108 -1.97 -14.27 -12.40
N GLN A 109 -1.63 -14.86 -11.26
CA GLN A 109 -0.35 -15.52 -11.07
C GLN A 109 -0.48 -17.01 -11.34
N ASP A 110 0.63 -17.61 -11.79
CA ASP A 110 0.69 -19.04 -12.03
C ASP A 110 0.55 -19.81 -10.70
N ALA A 111 -0.27 -20.87 -10.68
CA ALA A 111 -0.48 -21.69 -9.51
C ALA A 111 0.82 -22.30 -8.98
N SER A 112 1.76 -22.64 -9.89
CA SER A 112 3.05 -23.19 -9.51
C SER A 112 3.91 -22.21 -8.72
N VAL A 113 3.79 -20.92 -8.99
CA VAL A 113 4.47 -19.84 -8.24
C VAL A 113 3.85 -19.66 -6.86
N LEU A 114 2.50 -19.68 -6.81
CA LEU A 114 1.76 -19.52 -5.56
C LEU A 114 1.98 -20.67 -4.59
N ASP A 115 2.06 -21.92 -5.10
CA ASP A 115 2.31 -23.13 -4.30
C ASP A 115 3.67 -23.11 -3.59
N ARG A 116 4.62 -22.34 -4.11
CA ARG A 116 5.95 -22.13 -3.53
C ARG A 116 6.02 -21.06 -2.45
N CYS A 117 4.90 -20.37 -2.18
CA CYS A 117 4.84 -19.25 -1.27
C CYS A 117 4.01 -19.56 -0.03
N TRP A 118 4.45 -19.06 1.13
CA TRP A 118 3.60 -18.99 2.31
C TRP A 118 2.68 -17.77 2.19
N HIS A 119 1.37 -17.98 2.35
CA HIS A 119 0.38 -16.91 2.22
C HIS A 119 -0.02 -16.36 3.59
N ILE A 120 0.21 -15.07 3.81
CA ILE A 120 -0.13 -14.37 5.04
C ILE A 120 -1.14 -13.26 4.70
N ALA A 121 -2.37 -13.41 5.16
CA ALA A 121 -3.36 -12.35 5.05
C ALA A 121 -3.12 -11.28 6.13
N CYS A 122 -2.89 -10.05 5.69
CA CYS A 122 -2.73 -8.89 6.56
C CYS A 122 -4.02 -8.06 6.56
N ASN A 123 -4.80 -8.19 7.61
CA ASN A 123 -5.99 -7.37 7.83
C ASN A 123 -5.65 -6.00 8.43
N PHE A 124 -6.63 -5.10 8.45
CA PHE A 124 -6.49 -3.86 9.21
C PHE A 124 -6.29 -4.17 10.69
N PRO A 125 -5.49 -3.35 11.41
CA PRO A 125 -5.36 -3.49 12.85
C PRO A 125 -6.73 -3.31 13.54
N LYS A 126 -6.86 -3.82 14.77
CA LYS A 126 -8.03 -3.53 15.60
C LYS A 126 -8.18 -2.02 15.79
N THR A 127 -9.40 -1.55 16.00
CA THR A 127 -9.75 -0.13 16.08
C THR A 127 -8.83 0.66 17.01
N ASP A 128 -8.61 0.18 18.23
CA ASP A 128 -7.77 0.89 19.20
C ASP A 128 -6.29 0.92 18.76
N GLU A 129 -5.78 -0.16 18.21
CA GLU A 129 -4.42 -0.22 17.66
C GLU A 129 -4.29 0.72 16.45
N GLN A 130 -5.31 0.77 15.59
CA GLN A 130 -5.33 1.66 14.44
C GLN A 130 -5.35 3.13 14.87
N ILE A 131 -6.13 3.48 15.90
CA ILE A 131 -6.15 4.83 16.48
C ILE A 131 -4.74 5.23 16.95
N GLU A 132 -4.06 4.37 17.69
CA GLU A 132 -2.69 4.66 18.17
C GLU A 132 -1.70 4.79 17.02
N LEU A 133 -1.77 3.92 16.01
CA LEU A 133 -0.91 4.00 14.83
C LEU A 133 -1.13 5.32 14.06
N ILE A 134 -2.37 5.72 13.84
CA ILE A 134 -2.71 6.97 13.17
C ILE A 134 -2.26 8.15 14.01
N TRP A 135 -2.57 8.16 15.33
CA TRP A 135 -2.16 9.22 16.24
C TRP A 135 -0.64 9.43 16.24
N LYS A 136 0.13 8.36 16.35
CA LYS A 136 1.60 8.41 16.29
C LYS A 136 2.12 9.10 15.02
N LYS A 137 1.41 8.93 13.89
CA LYS A 137 1.81 9.53 12.60
C LYS A 137 1.41 10.99 12.45
N VAL A 138 0.29 11.42 13.08
CA VAL A 138 -0.27 12.76 12.86
C VAL A 138 -0.14 13.69 14.07
N SER A 139 0.30 13.21 15.23
CA SER A 139 0.38 14.00 16.47
C SER A 139 1.20 15.29 16.32
N HIS A 140 2.27 15.25 15.53
CA HIS A 140 3.10 16.43 15.25
C HIS A 140 2.31 17.51 14.45
N LEU A 141 1.30 17.13 13.70
CA LEU A 141 0.41 18.05 12.98
C LEU A 141 -0.63 18.69 13.91
N ALA A 142 -0.85 18.14 15.11
CA ALA A 142 -1.80 18.65 16.08
C ALA A 142 -1.21 19.79 16.97
N THR A 143 0.04 20.18 16.75
CA THR A 143 0.67 21.29 17.50
C THR A 143 -0.19 22.55 17.42
N GLY A 144 -0.51 23.15 18.56
CA GLY A 144 -1.41 24.30 18.67
C GLY A 144 -2.90 23.96 18.82
N LEU A 145 -3.28 22.70 18.72
CA LEU A 145 -4.63 22.21 19.03
C LEU A 145 -4.66 21.60 20.45
N ASP A 146 -5.85 21.57 21.04
CA ASP A 146 -6.06 20.77 22.25
C ASP A 146 -5.84 19.29 21.94
N THR A 147 -4.92 18.66 22.67
CA THR A 147 -4.49 17.28 22.42
C THR A 147 -5.64 16.27 22.56
N GLY A 148 -6.52 16.47 23.54
CA GLY A 148 -7.68 15.59 23.76
C GLY A 148 -8.66 15.65 22.59
N ARG A 149 -8.94 16.85 22.11
CA ARG A 149 -9.79 17.06 20.92
C ARG A 149 -9.17 16.50 19.66
N ALA A 150 -7.90 16.78 19.43
CA ALA A 150 -7.17 16.25 18.27
C ALA A 150 -7.19 14.72 18.24
N ARG A 151 -6.94 14.08 19.38
CA ARG A 151 -7.00 12.62 19.49
C ARG A 151 -8.43 12.08 19.29
N ASN A 152 -9.44 12.83 19.72
CA ASN A 152 -10.83 12.45 19.48
C ASN A 152 -11.23 12.55 18.00
N ILE A 153 -10.71 13.54 17.25
CA ILE A 153 -10.87 13.60 15.79
C ILE A 153 -10.31 12.31 15.16
N VAL A 154 -9.09 11.89 15.54
CA VAL A 154 -8.50 10.63 15.04
C VAL A 154 -9.42 9.45 15.34
N ARG A 155 -9.91 9.34 16.56
CA ARG A 155 -10.82 8.25 16.97
C ARG A 155 -12.10 8.21 16.13
N GLN A 156 -12.74 9.34 15.90
CA GLN A 156 -13.97 9.41 15.10
C GLN A 156 -13.71 9.05 13.64
N VAL A 157 -12.62 9.53 13.06
CA VAL A 157 -12.27 9.19 11.66
C VAL A 157 -11.93 7.72 11.50
N VAL A 158 -11.23 7.10 12.45
CA VAL A 158 -10.92 5.66 12.41
C VAL A 158 -12.20 4.83 12.50
N ARG A 159 -13.13 5.18 13.43
CA ARG A 159 -14.41 4.50 13.55
C ARG A 159 -15.27 4.63 12.29
N PHE A 160 -15.35 5.82 11.73
CA PHE A 160 -16.00 6.03 10.44
C PHE A 160 -15.42 5.13 9.35
N ALA A 161 -14.07 5.04 9.25
CA ALA A 161 -13.44 4.18 8.26
C ALA A 161 -13.69 2.68 8.51
N GLU A 162 -13.82 2.25 9.77
CA GLU A 162 -14.19 0.89 10.15
C GLU A 162 -15.62 0.58 9.75
N GLU A 163 -16.56 1.47 10.09
CA GLU A 163 -17.97 1.35 9.73
C GLU A 163 -18.16 1.23 8.21
N VAL A 164 -17.47 2.07 7.42
CA VAL A 164 -17.49 1.99 5.96
C VAL A 164 -16.98 0.63 5.47
N ARG A 165 -15.95 0.07 6.09
CA ARG A 165 -15.39 -1.24 5.72
C ARG A 165 -16.30 -2.40 6.10
N GLU A 166 -16.95 -2.34 7.28
CA GLU A 166 -17.85 -3.39 7.76
C GLU A 166 -19.17 -3.41 6.99
N ASN A 167 -19.69 -2.24 6.66
CA ASN A 167 -20.92 -2.07 5.86
C ASN A 167 -20.64 -2.05 4.36
N ASN A 168 -19.51 -2.61 3.92
CA ASN A 168 -19.02 -2.62 2.55
C ASN A 168 -19.89 -3.53 1.64
N THR A 169 -21.17 -3.28 1.64
CA THR A 169 -22.17 -3.84 0.77
C THR A 169 -22.50 -2.82 -0.34
N ARG A 170 -23.45 -3.16 -1.20
CA ARG A 170 -23.92 -2.35 -2.35
C ARG A 170 -24.11 -0.83 -2.09
N ALA A 171 -24.22 -0.41 -0.82
CA ALA A 171 -24.41 0.99 -0.48
C ALA A 171 -23.17 1.87 -0.71
N TYR A 172 -21.98 1.31 -0.61
CA TYR A 172 -20.71 2.05 -0.74
C TYR A 172 -19.87 1.64 -1.96
N ASP A 173 -20.46 0.88 -2.89
CA ASP A 173 -19.79 0.48 -4.15
C ASP A 173 -18.39 -0.10 -3.92
N ASN A 174 -18.26 -0.97 -2.90
CA ASN A 174 -17.03 -1.61 -2.48
C ASN A 174 -15.88 -0.66 -2.08
N VAL A 175 -16.20 0.51 -1.56
CA VAL A 175 -15.17 1.46 -1.08
C VAL A 175 -14.52 0.95 0.20
N SER A 176 -13.20 0.90 0.22
CA SER A 176 -12.41 0.64 1.42
C SER A 176 -11.53 1.84 1.74
N ILE A 177 -11.69 2.41 2.92
CA ILE A 177 -10.86 3.52 3.39
C ILE A 177 -9.56 2.97 3.95
N SER A 178 -8.46 3.18 3.24
CA SER A 178 -7.12 2.75 3.65
C SER A 178 -6.56 3.63 4.78
N ASN A 179 -5.54 3.11 5.50
CA ASN A 179 -4.79 3.91 6.48
C ASN A 179 -4.21 5.19 5.89
N ARG A 180 -3.82 5.19 4.61
CA ARG A 180 -3.35 6.38 3.89
C ARG A 180 -4.47 7.40 3.70
N GLY A 181 -5.69 6.95 3.39
CA GLY A 181 -6.88 7.79 3.30
C GLY A 181 -7.19 8.44 4.66
N ILE A 182 -7.19 7.65 5.74
CA ILE A 182 -7.39 8.13 7.11
C ILE A 182 -6.36 9.20 7.48
N LEU A 183 -5.07 8.94 7.24
CA LEU A 183 -3.99 9.89 7.53
C LEU A 183 -4.19 11.24 6.80
N ARG A 184 -4.53 11.19 5.52
CA ARG A 184 -4.79 12.40 4.72
C ARG A 184 -6.01 13.15 5.24
N PHE A 185 -7.08 12.44 5.56
CA PHE A 185 -8.31 13.03 6.05
C PHE A 185 -8.09 13.73 7.40
N VAL A 186 -7.47 13.07 8.38
CA VAL A 186 -7.13 13.66 9.68
C VAL A 186 -6.19 14.86 9.51
N SER A 187 -5.17 14.75 8.66
CA SER A 187 -4.24 15.85 8.40
C SER A 187 -4.95 17.10 7.87
N MET A 188 -5.91 16.91 6.96
CA MET A 188 -6.72 18.00 6.42
C MET A 188 -7.64 18.62 7.48
N LEU A 189 -8.28 17.79 8.33
CA LEU A 189 -9.10 18.26 9.44
C LEU A 189 -8.27 19.11 10.42
N PHE A 190 -7.04 18.69 10.75
CA PHE A 190 -6.15 19.48 11.61
C PHE A 190 -5.74 20.80 10.95
N ALA A 191 -5.49 20.78 9.64
CA ALA A 191 -5.18 22.03 8.90
C ALA A 191 -6.37 22.99 8.96
N PHE A 192 -7.60 22.52 8.75
CA PHE A 192 -8.79 23.36 8.83
C PHE A 192 -9.08 23.83 10.27
N ALA A 193 -8.82 22.99 11.27
CA ALA A 193 -8.98 23.38 12.68
C ALA A 193 -8.07 24.56 13.07
N LYS A 194 -6.87 24.63 12.50
CA LYS A 194 -5.89 25.70 12.73
C LYS A 194 -6.04 26.90 11.80
N ALA A 195 -6.84 26.80 10.77
CA ALA A 195 -6.99 27.88 9.80
C ALA A 195 -7.65 29.13 10.44
N PRO A 196 -7.13 30.34 10.19
CA PRO A 196 -7.73 31.58 10.70
C PRO A 196 -9.17 31.77 10.22
N LYS A 197 -9.45 31.38 8.98
CA LYS A 197 -10.79 31.34 8.39
C LYS A 197 -11.10 29.90 8.03
N LYS A 198 -12.04 29.31 8.76
CA LYS A 198 -12.45 27.92 8.54
C LYS A 198 -13.40 27.85 7.33
N PRO A 199 -13.34 26.78 6.53
CA PRO A 199 -14.34 26.52 5.49
C PRO A 199 -15.74 26.37 6.09
N GLU A 200 -16.76 26.66 5.31
CA GLU A 200 -18.17 26.49 5.75
C GLU A 200 -18.49 25.04 6.13
N ASN A 201 -18.01 24.08 5.31
CA ASN A 201 -18.20 22.65 5.51
C ASN A 201 -16.84 21.90 5.57
N PRO A 202 -16.03 22.11 6.62
CA PRO A 202 -14.64 21.62 6.66
C PRO A 202 -14.54 20.10 6.58
N VAL A 203 -15.49 19.37 7.14
CA VAL A 203 -15.47 17.90 7.19
C VAL A 203 -15.78 17.32 5.81
N GLN A 204 -16.83 17.79 5.15
CA GLN A 204 -17.16 17.35 3.79
C GLN A 204 -16.09 17.75 2.78
N LEU A 205 -15.54 18.96 2.91
CA LEU A 205 -14.44 19.41 2.05
C LEU A 205 -13.20 18.54 2.25
N ALA A 206 -12.84 18.22 3.50
CA ALA A 206 -11.73 17.34 3.79
C ALA A 206 -11.94 15.93 3.21
N LEU A 207 -13.14 15.36 3.38
CA LEU A 207 -13.49 14.06 2.81
C LEU A 207 -13.37 14.08 1.27
N GLY A 208 -13.93 15.10 0.63
CA GLY A 208 -13.83 15.31 -0.81
C GLY A 208 -12.37 15.32 -1.29
N LEU A 209 -11.56 16.21 -0.72
CA LEU A 209 -10.17 16.42 -1.13
C LEU A 209 -9.25 15.20 -0.88
N THR A 210 -9.60 14.33 0.05
CA THR A 210 -8.68 13.26 0.48
C THR A 210 -9.12 11.85 0.06
N ILE A 211 -10.41 11.62 -0.08
CA ILE A 211 -10.98 10.28 -0.34
C ILE A 211 -12.00 10.33 -1.48
N ALA A 212 -13.06 11.13 -1.36
CA ALA A 212 -14.25 10.98 -2.18
C ALA A 212 -14.07 11.40 -3.65
N ASN A 213 -13.28 12.44 -3.94
CA ASN A 213 -13.09 12.93 -5.33
C ASN A 213 -12.35 11.94 -6.25
N GLY A 214 -11.72 10.90 -5.69
CA GLY A 214 -11.08 9.82 -6.46
C GLY A 214 -12.01 8.62 -6.74
N LEU A 215 -13.27 8.68 -6.31
CA LEU A 215 -14.24 7.59 -6.40
C LEU A 215 -15.30 7.85 -7.48
N SER A 216 -16.11 6.82 -7.78
CA SER A 216 -17.32 7.00 -8.58
C SER A 216 -18.29 7.97 -7.89
N ALA A 217 -19.18 8.62 -8.65
CA ALA A 217 -20.16 9.54 -8.08
C ALA A 217 -21.08 8.84 -7.04
N ALA A 218 -21.46 7.59 -7.30
CA ALA A 218 -22.27 6.80 -6.38
C ALA A 218 -21.54 6.52 -5.07
N ALA A 219 -20.27 6.08 -5.15
CA ALA A 219 -19.43 5.83 -3.99
C ALA A 219 -19.15 7.08 -3.17
N ALA A 220 -18.88 8.22 -3.83
CA ALA A 220 -18.66 9.50 -3.18
C ALA A 220 -19.91 9.95 -2.42
N THR A 221 -21.10 9.83 -3.04
CA THR A 221 -22.37 10.14 -2.39
C THR A 221 -22.64 9.20 -1.21
N GLY A 222 -22.38 7.90 -1.36
CA GLY A 222 -22.50 6.92 -0.30
C GLY A 222 -21.65 7.29 0.93
N LEU A 223 -20.36 7.65 0.71
CA LEU A 223 -19.47 8.08 1.79
C LEU A 223 -19.92 9.38 2.46
N GLN A 224 -20.43 10.34 1.70
CA GLN A 224 -20.96 11.59 2.25
C GLN A 224 -22.18 11.33 3.12
N ASN A 225 -23.06 10.42 2.72
CA ASN A 225 -24.22 10.03 3.50
C ASN A 225 -23.83 9.26 4.78
N ALA A 226 -22.87 8.34 4.71
CA ALA A 226 -22.34 7.64 5.87
C ALA A 226 -21.74 8.61 6.90
N LEU A 227 -20.99 9.60 6.43
CA LEU A 227 -20.38 10.58 7.29
C LEU A 227 -21.41 11.45 8.03
N THR A 228 -22.68 11.49 7.60
CA THR A 228 -23.71 12.35 8.19
C THR A 228 -23.94 12.02 9.66
N TYR A 229 -23.79 10.76 10.08
CA TYR A 229 -23.95 10.34 11.48
C TYR A 229 -22.80 10.84 12.38
N ASP A 230 -21.56 10.81 11.90
CA ASP A 230 -20.38 11.27 12.65
C ASP A 230 -19.99 12.72 12.37
N HIS A 231 -20.63 13.32 11.36
CA HIS A 231 -20.31 14.68 10.90
C HIS A 231 -20.43 15.71 12.01
N ALA A 232 -21.49 15.70 12.79
CA ALA A 232 -21.73 16.67 13.86
C ALA A 232 -20.65 16.60 14.95
N ALA A 233 -20.21 15.38 15.31
CA ALA A 233 -19.16 15.17 16.31
C ALA A 233 -17.81 15.70 15.79
N ILE A 234 -17.41 15.29 14.59
CA ILE A 234 -16.16 15.73 13.97
C ILE A 234 -16.19 17.25 13.71
N LEU A 235 -17.30 17.79 13.18
CA LEU A 235 -17.47 19.22 12.93
C LEU A 235 -17.32 20.03 14.21
N SER A 236 -17.99 19.63 15.30
CA SER A 236 -17.87 20.30 16.59
C SER A 236 -16.42 20.33 17.11
N LEU A 237 -15.66 19.25 16.89
CA LEU A 237 -14.26 19.17 17.28
C LEU A 237 -13.37 20.09 16.43
N VAL A 238 -13.62 20.18 15.13
CA VAL A 238 -12.85 21.03 14.20
C VAL A 238 -13.17 22.51 14.41
N MET A 239 -14.44 22.85 14.63
CA MET A 239 -14.88 24.25 14.76
C MET A 239 -14.51 24.89 16.10
N LYS A 240 -14.39 24.07 17.16
CA LYS A 240 -14.04 24.51 18.52
C LYS A 240 -12.54 24.44 18.82
N ALA A 241 -11.75 23.93 17.89
CA ALA A 241 -10.30 23.74 18.06
C ALA A 241 -9.49 25.05 17.95
#